data_bedf44399cc391cbb514cb3c2d0e0a5d
#
_entry.id   bedf44399cc391cbb514cb3c2d0e0a5d
#
_cell.length_a   1.000
_cell.length_b   1.000
_cell.length_c   1.000
_cell.angle_alpha   90.00
_cell.angle_beta   90.00
_cell.angle_gamma   90.00
#
_symmetry.space_group_name_H-M   'P 1'
#
loop_
_entity.id
_entity.type
_entity.pdbx_description
1 polymer ?
#
loop_
_entity_poly.entity_id
_entity_poly.type
_entity_poly.pdbx_seq_one_letter_code
_entity_poly.pdbx_strand_id
1 'polypeptide(L)'
;EPGRLFAVESFRLHKGVMEIRGHMNWLDEELASQSTEEMRAMFRRYKVPGLTDYSDRVRQLVDRDGDGVMDHATVFADGFNDEVAGLAAGVLARNGKVWFTNIPHLWLLEDKDGDGKADTRQSLASGFGVRVGFLGHDLHGLRQGPDGRIYFSIGDRAASVTTKDGRKLHTPEYGTIYRCEPDGSDLELYHIGLRNPQELAFDAHGN
;
A
#
# COMPACT_ATOMS: atom_id res chain seq x y z
N GLU A 1 -1.19 13.05 14.23
CA GLU A 1 -1.88 14.28 14.70
C GLU A 1 -1.96 14.24 16.22
N PRO A 2 -1.91 15.39 16.94
CA PRO A 2 -1.99 15.36 18.39
C PRO A 2 -3.25 14.60 18.88
N GLY A 3 -3.07 13.66 19.83
CA GLY A 3 -4.14 12.85 20.39
C GLY A 3 -4.75 11.80 19.44
N ARG A 4 -4.21 11.62 18.23
CA ARG A 4 -4.70 10.63 17.27
C ARG A 4 -3.54 9.84 16.65
N LEU A 5 -3.66 8.53 16.66
CA LEU A 5 -2.78 7.60 15.93
C LEU A 5 -3.57 6.85 14.88
N PHE A 6 -2.88 6.47 13.81
CA PHE A 6 -3.44 5.58 12.81
C PHE A 6 -2.59 4.32 12.72
N ALA A 7 -3.25 3.18 12.63
CA ALA A 7 -2.62 1.87 12.55
C ALA A 7 -3.29 1.04 11.45
N VAL A 8 -2.51 0.18 10.82
CA VAL A 8 -3.03 -0.80 9.87
C VAL A 8 -3.22 -2.14 10.57
N GLU A 9 -4.30 -2.83 10.22
CA GLU A 9 -4.56 -4.20 10.65
C GLU A 9 -4.69 -5.10 9.43
N SER A 10 -3.82 -6.10 9.32
CA SER A 10 -3.90 -7.09 8.25
C SER A 10 -4.55 -8.39 8.76
N PHE A 11 -5.70 -8.71 8.15
CA PHE A 11 -6.42 -9.97 8.36
C PHE A 11 -6.19 -10.95 7.21
N ARG A 12 -5.52 -10.51 6.16
CA ARG A 12 -5.31 -11.26 4.93
C ARG A 12 -4.02 -12.09 4.94
N LEU A 13 -3.14 -11.88 5.93
CA LEU A 13 -1.89 -12.63 6.06
C LEU A 13 -2.19 -14.14 6.15
N HIS A 14 -1.60 -14.93 5.27
CA HIS A 14 -1.82 -16.38 5.09
C HIS A 14 -3.28 -16.81 4.81
N LYS A 15 -4.15 -15.87 4.42
CA LYS A 15 -5.57 -16.12 4.13
C LYS A 15 -5.99 -15.64 2.75
N GLY A 16 -5.81 -14.35 2.44
CA GLY A 16 -6.25 -13.74 1.20
C GLY A 16 -5.10 -13.16 0.36
N VAL A 17 -3.85 -13.33 0.78
CA VAL A 17 -2.66 -12.93 0.02
C VAL A 17 -1.84 -14.16 -0.30
N MET A 18 -1.53 -14.32 -1.58
CA MET A 18 -0.78 -15.47 -2.08
C MET A 18 0.73 -15.28 -1.92
N GLU A 19 1.43 -16.42 -1.86
CA GLU A 19 2.87 -16.49 -1.85
C GLU A 19 3.35 -17.54 -2.86
N ILE A 20 4.29 -17.16 -3.73
CA ILE A 20 4.73 -18.00 -4.84
C ILE A 20 5.40 -19.31 -4.43
N ARG A 21 6.05 -19.34 -3.25
CA ARG A 21 6.73 -20.57 -2.76
C ARG A 21 5.79 -21.77 -2.60
N GLY A 22 4.52 -21.54 -2.31
CA GLY A 22 3.49 -22.56 -2.27
C GLY A 22 2.97 -22.98 -3.65
N HIS A 23 3.37 -22.27 -4.72
CA HIS A 23 2.79 -22.38 -6.06
C HIS A 23 3.85 -22.32 -7.17
N MET A 24 4.96 -23.02 -6.98
CA MET A 24 6.10 -23.00 -7.91
C MET A 24 5.74 -23.47 -9.34
N ASN A 25 4.65 -24.18 -9.49
CA ASN A 25 4.10 -24.54 -10.79
C ASN A 25 3.49 -23.36 -11.56
N TRP A 26 3.33 -22.18 -10.93
CA TRP A 26 2.88 -20.94 -11.56
C TRP A 26 4.04 -20.03 -11.95
N LEU A 27 5.28 -20.39 -11.62
CA LEU A 27 6.43 -19.48 -11.63
C LEU A 27 6.65 -18.82 -12.98
N ASP A 28 6.59 -19.59 -14.08
CA ASP A 28 6.83 -19.05 -15.43
C ASP A 28 5.77 -18.00 -15.80
N GLU A 29 4.52 -18.25 -15.43
CA GLU A 29 3.41 -17.34 -15.71
C GLU A 29 3.46 -16.12 -14.77
N GLU A 30 3.79 -16.32 -13.51
CA GLU A 30 3.98 -15.26 -12.54
C GLU A 30 5.11 -14.31 -12.96
N LEU A 31 6.26 -14.85 -13.40
CA LEU A 31 7.39 -14.07 -13.90
C LEU A 31 7.07 -13.35 -15.22
N ALA A 32 6.17 -13.88 -16.03
CA ALA A 32 5.70 -13.26 -17.27
C ALA A 32 4.69 -12.12 -17.05
N SER A 33 4.05 -12.06 -15.87
CA SER A 33 3.03 -11.06 -15.56
C SER A 33 3.60 -9.63 -15.58
N GLN A 34 2.93 -8.74 -16.30
CA GLN A 34 3.32 -7.33 -16.51
C GLN A 34 2.28 -6.34 -15.97
N SER A 35 1.16 -6.84 -15.45
CA SER A 35 0.09 -6.00 -14.92
C SER A 35 -0.69 -6.71 -13.81
N THR A 36 -1.39 -5.93 -13.00
CA THR A 36 -2.30 -6.45 -11.96
C THR A 36 -3.48 -7.20 -12.58
N GLU A 37 -3.89 -6.84 -13.80
CA GLU A 37 -4.95 -7.51 -14.56
C GLU A 37 -4.53 -8.90 -14.99
N GLU A 38 -3.28 -9.07 -15.44
CA GLU A 38 -2.72 -10.39 -15.81
C GLU A 38 -2.59 -11.27 -14.55
N MET A 39 -2.13 -10.74 -13.44
CA MET A 39 -2.11 -11.45 -12.15
C MET A 39 -3.52 -11.87 -11.72
N ARG A 40 -4.52 -10.99 -11.84
CA ARG A 40 -5.92 -11.30 -11.57
C ARG A 40 -6.44 -12.43 -12.46
N ALA A 41 -6.14 -12.37 -13.76
CA ALA A 41 -6.51 -13.41 -14.73
C ALA A 41 -5.86 -14.76 -14.37
N MET A 42 -4.61 -14.75 -13.93
CA MET A 42 -3.91 -15.93 -13.44
C MET A 42 -4.62 -16.53 -12.22
N PHE A 43 -4.95 -15.72 -11.19
CA PHE A 43 -5.65 -16.20 -9.99
C PHE A 43 -7.01 -16.83 -10.35
N ARG A 44 -7.77 -16.23 -11.25
CA ARG A 44 -9.06 -16.76 -11.72
C ARG A 44 -8.90 -18.07 -12.49
N ARG A 45 -7.86 -18.20 -13.32
CA ARG A 45 -7.55 -19.44 -14.05
C ARG A 45 -7.21 -20.58 -13.12
N TYR A 46 -6.39 -20.32 -12.10
CA TYR A 46 -6.03 -21.29 -11.08
C TYR A 46 -7.11 -21.48 -10.00
N LYS A 47 -8.22 -20.74 -10.10
CA LYS A 47 -9.35 -20.79 -9.16
C LYS A 47 -8.90 -20.63 -7.71
N VAL A 48 -8.03 -19.65 -7.46
CA VAL A 48 -7.49 -19.39 -6.13
C VAL A 48 -8.63 -19.03 -5.17
N PRO A 49 -8.83 -19.78 -4.08
CA PRO A 49 -9.93 -19.52 -3.17
C PRO A 49 -9.58 -18.42 -2.17
N GLY A 50 -10.60 -17.81 -1.57
CA GLY A 50 -10.47 -16.99 -0.36
C GLY A 50 -9.83 -15.63 -0.54
N LEU A 51 -9.55 -15.20 -1.78
CA LEU A 51 -8.84 -13.93 -2.06
C LEU A 51 -9.58 -12.69 -1.52
N THR A 52 -10.89 -12.75 -1.41
CA THR A 52 -11.75 -11.63 -0.98
C THR A 52 -12.47 -11.86 0.34
N ASP A 53 -12.23 -12.99 1.02
CA ASP A 53 -12.96 -13.39 2.22
C ASP A 53 -12.63 -12.53 3.44
N TYR A 54 -11.43 -11.95 3.47
CA TYR A 54 -10.93 -11.13 4.56
C TYR A 54 -10.55 -9.75 4.03
N SER A 55 -10.81 -8.72 4.83
CA SER A 55 -10.44 -7.35 4.53
C SER A 55 -9.40 -6.83 5.51
N ASP A 56 -8.37 -6.18 4.98
CA ASP A 56 -7.48 -5.35 5.78
C ASP A 56 -8.15 -4.00 6.06
N ARG A 57 -7.69 -3.29 7.09
CA ARG A 57 -8.30 -2.03 7.52
C ARG A 57 -7.31 -1.05 8.11
N VAL A 58 -7.72 0.21 8.14
CA VAL A 58 -7.07 1.28 8.88
C VAL A 58 -7.88 1.57 10.14
N ARG A 59 -7.20 1.63 11.30
CA ARG A 59 -7.76 2.02 12.59
C ARG A 59 -7.35 3.45 12.91
N GLN A 60 -8.26 4.21 13.51
CA GLN A 60 -7.95 5.43 14.24
C GLN A 60 -8.01 5.12 15.73
N LEU A 61 -6.97 5.52 16.45
CA LEU A 61 -6.85 5.42 17.89
C LEU A 61 -6.83 6.85 18.45
N VAL A 62 -7.58 7.10 19.52
CA VAL A 62 -7.73 8.43 20.11
C VAL A 62 -7.46 8.35 21.61
N ASP A 63 -6.67 9.26 22.09
CA ASP A 63 -6.52 9.60 23.51
C ASP A 63 -7.55 10.68 23.83
N ARG A 64 -8.62 10.30 24.53
CA ARG A 64 -9.76 11.18 24.83
C ARG A 64 -9.59 12.02 26.09
N ASP A 65 -8.87 11.50 27.07
CA ASP A 65 -8.67 12.15 28.36
C ASP A 65 -7.32 12.88 28.47
N GLY A 66 -6.44 12.69 27.48
CA GLY A 66 -5.16 13.40 27.39
C GLY A 66 -4.07 12.83 28.28
N ASP A 67 -4.19 11.58 28.74
CA ASP A 67 -3.20 10.94 29.61
C ASP A 67 -2.02 10.31 28.86
N GLY A 68 -2.04 10.34 27.52
CA GLY A 68 -1.03 9.76 26.64
C GLY A 68 -1.29 8.30 26.28
N VAL A 69 -2.38 7.71 26.75
CA VAL A 69 -2.80 6.35 26.41
C VAL A 69 -3.98 6.39 25.44
N MET A 70 -3.94 5.62 24.37
CA MET A 70 -5.04 5.51 23.42
C MET A 70 -6.17 4.66 24.01
N ASP A 71 -7.26 5.30 24.45
CA ASP A 71 -8.40 4.67 25.13
C ASP A 71 -9.61 4.42 24.22
N HIS A 72 -9.58 4.95 23.00
CA HIS A 72 -10.66 4.76 22.03
C HIS A 72 -10.13 4.36 20.66
N ALA A 73 -10.83 3.42 20.02
CA ALA A 73 -10.45 2.92 18.70
C ALA A 73 -11.66 2.75 17.79
N THR A 74 -11.56 3.29 16.57
CA THR A 74 -12.57 3.12 15.51
C THR A 74 -11.97 2.44 14.28
N VAL A 75 -12.80 1.81 13.47
CA VAL A 75 -12.43 1.42 12.11
C VAL A 75 -12.54 2.67 11.24
N PHE A 76 -11.40 3.22 10.85
CA PHE A 76 -11.32 4.41 10.03
C PHE A 76 -11.66 4.12 8.55
N ALA A 77 -11.15 3.03 8.02
CA ALA A 77 -11.49 2.54 6.68
C ALA A 77 -11.33 1.02 6.61
N ASP A 78 -12.19 0.36 5.84
CA ASP A 78 -12.25 -1.09 5.66
C ASP A 78 -12.54 -1.43 4.18
N GLY A 79 -12.66 -2.72 3.83
CA GLY A 79 -12.99 -3.17 2.48
C GLY A 79 -11.79 -3.17 1.53
N PHE A 80 -10.58 -3.38 2.06
CA PHE A 80 -9.34 -3.54 1.27
C PHE A 80 -9.08 -5.03 1.02
N ASN A 81 -9.88 -5.61 0.10
CA ASN A 81 -9.91 -7.04 -0.17
C ASN A 81 -10.08 -7.40 -1.66
N ASP A 82 -9.55 -6.57 -2.56
CA ASP A 82 -9.48 -6.91 -3.97
C ASP A 82 -8.75 -8.25 -4.19
N GLU A 83 -9.06 -8.99 -5.27
CA GLU A 83 -8.45 -10.29 -5.58
C GLU A 83 -6.92 -10.25 -5.62
N VAL A 84 -6.36 -9.13 -6.08
CA VAL A 84 -4.91 -8.91 -6.18
C VAL A 84 -4.35 -8.06 -5.03
N ALA A 85 -5.17 -7.71 -4.04
CA ALA A 85 -4.71 -6.90 -2.94
C ALA A 85 -3.60 -7.60 -2.14
N GLY A 86 -2.54 -6.85 -1.87
CA GLY A 86 -1.50 -7.23 -0.92
C GLY A 86 -1.93 -6.99 0.53
N LEU A 87 -0.97 -7.03 1.44
CA LEU A 87 -1.20 -6.71 2.84
C LEU A 87 -1.31 -5.20 3.05
N ALA A 88 -2.12 -4.79 4.02
CA ALA A 88 -2.07 -3.44 4.57
C ALA A 88 -0.71 -3.25 5.25
N ALA A 89 0.10 -2.31 4.76
CA ALA A 89 1.49 -2.23 5.18
C ALA A 89 1.92 -0.84 5.69
N GLY A 90 1.54 0.25 5.02
CA GLY A 90 1.96 1.60 5.39
C GLY A 90 0.80 2.54 5.65
N VAL A 91 0.92 3.41 6.65
CA VAL A 91 -0.01 4.50 6.92
C VAL A 91 0.74 5.76 7.32
N LEU A 92 0.32 6.89 6.76
CA LEU A 92 0.83 8.22 7.10
C LEU A 92 -0.36 9.16 7.29
N ALA A 93 -0.49 9.75 8.47
CA ALA A 93 -1.54 10.72 8.75
C ALA A 93 -0.95 12.12 8.97
N ARG A 94 -1.42 13.11 8.23
CA ARG A 94 -0.98 14.49 8.35
C ARG A 94 -2.03 15.48 7.83
N ASN A 95 -2.28 16.55 8.58
CA ASN A 95 -3.17 17.65 8.17
C ASN A 95 -4.57 17.18 7.71
N GLY A 96 -5.18 16.26 8.46
CA GLY A 96 -6.52 15.72 8.15
C GLY A 96 -6.56 14.70 7.01
N LYS A 97 -5.41 14.37 6.42
CA LYS A 97 -5.29 13.38 5.34
C LYS A 97 -4.59 12.14 5.83
N VAL A 98 -5.01 10.98 5.32
CA VAL A 98 -4.40 9.69 5.63
C VAL A 98 -4.03 8.99 4.33
N TRP A 99 -2.72 8.89 4.06
CA TRP A 99 -2.20 8.05 2.98
C TRP A 99 -2.07 6.63 3.49
N PHE A 100 -2.46 5.69 2.66
CA PHE A 100 -2.46 4.28 3.01
C PHE A 100 -1.97 3.44 1.82
N THR A 101 -1.07 2.51 2.09
CA THR A 101 -0.54 1.59 1.09
C THR A 101 -1.18 0.21 1.23
N ASN A 102 -1.82 -0.22 0.17
CA ASN A 102 -2.34 -1.56 0.01
C ASN A 102 -2.34 -1.90 -1.49
N ILE A 103 -1.46 -2.79 -1.92
CA ILE A 103 -1.42 -3.24 -3.32
C ILE A 103 -2.86 -3.52 -3.80
N PRO A 104 -3.25 -3.07 -5.01
CA PRO A 104 -2.42 -2.42 -6.03
C PRO A 104 -2.39 -0.89 -5.94
N HIS A 105 -2.84 -0.27 -4.84
CA HIS A 105 -3.08 1.15 -4.74
C HIS A 105 -2.24 1.86 -3.68
N LEU A 106 -1.89 3.11 -3.98
CA LEU A 106 -1.65 4.17 -3.01
C LEU A 106 -2.98 4.90 -2.81
N TRP A 107 -3.51 4.86 -1.59
CA TRP A 107 -4.78 5.47 -1.22
C TRP A 107 -4.62 6.80 -0.51
N LEU A 108 -5.56 7.72 -0.73
CA LEU A 108 -5.82 8.88 0.12
C LEU A 108 -7.21 8.72 0.73
N LEU A 109 -7.27 8.80 2.05
CA LEU A 109 -8.48 8.69 2.86
C LEU A 109 -8.67 9.99 3.63
N GLU A 110 -9.90 10.51 3.69
CA GLU A 110 -10.22 11.73 4.43
C GLU A 110 -11.53 11.55 5.19
N ASP A 111 -11.51 11.94 6.45
CA ASP A 111 -12.66 12.12 7.33
C ASP A 111 -13.03 13.61 7.29
N LYS A 112 -14.17 13.95 6.70
CA LYS A 112 -14.59 15.33 6.46
C LYS A 112 -15.53 15.87 7.52
N ASP A 113 -16.26 15.00 8.20
CA ASP A 113 -17.23 15.38 9.23
C ASP A 113 -16.71 15.17 10.67
N GLY A 114 -15.55 14.49 10.81
CA GLY A 114 -14.86 14.31 12.09
C GLY A 114 -15.41 13.17 12.94
N ASP A 115 -16.15 12.22 12.34
CA ASP A 115 -16.77 11.10 13.06
C ASP A 115 -15.77 9.95 13.35
N GLY A 116 -14.54 10.04 12.80
CA GLY A 116 -13.49 9.05 12.96
C GLY A 116 -13.54 7.94 11.92
N LYS A 117 -14.25 8.16 10.82
CA LYS A 117 -14.30 7.29 9.64
C LYS A 117 -13.99 8.08 8.39
N ALA A 118 -13.41 7.41 7.40
CA ALA A 118 -13.12 8.04 6.12
C ALA A 118 -14.39 8.16 5.27
N ASP A 119 -14.81 9.41 4.97
CA ASP A 119 -15.90 9.71 4.02
C ASP A 119 -15.47 9.51 2.58
N THR A 120 -14.18 9.70 2.31
CA THR A 120 -13.64 9.58 0.96
C THR A 120 -12.47 8.62 0.91
N ARG A 121 -12.43 7.87 -0.19
CA ARG A 121 -11.34 6.97 -0.56
C ARG A 121 -10.98 7.23 -2.01
N GLN A 122 -9.78 7.71 -2.24
CA GLN A 122 -9.26 8.01 -3.57
C GLN A 122 -8.00 7.19 -3.83
N SER A 123 -7.96 6.45 -4.95
CA SER A 123 -6.72 5.88 -5.47
C SER A 123 -5.89 6.98 -6.11
N LEU A 124 -4.75 7.30 -5.53
CA LEU A 124 -3.80 8.29 -6.06
C LEU A 124 -2.96 7.70 -7.19
N ALA A 125 -2.62 6.42 -7.07
CA ALA A 125 -1.89 5.64 -8.07
C ALA A 125 -2.25 4.16 -7.93
N SER A 126 -2.19 3.41 -9.02
CA SER A 126 -2.47 1.98 -9.08
C SER A 126 -1.56 1.27 -10.07
N GLY A 127 -1.38 -0.06 -9.87
CA GLY A 127 -0.51 -0.90 -10.70
C GLY A 127 0.72 -1.39 -9.93
N PHE A 128 0.72 -1.27 -8.62
CA PHE A 128 1.74 -1.86 -7.75
C PHE A 128 1.43 -3.35 -7.52
N GLY A 129 2.47 -4.19 -7.46
CA GLY A 129 2.33 -5.63 -7.21
C GLY A 129 1.78 -6.39 -8.42
N VAL A 130 2.48 -6.36 -9.54
CA VAL A 130 2.15 -7.12 -10.76
C VAL A 130 2.54 -8.58 -10.67
N ARG A 131 3.23 -8.97 -9.59
CA ARG A 131 3.67 -10.35 -9.29
C ARG A 131 3.15 -10.82 -7.96
N VAL A 132 3.02 -12.13 -7.81
CA VAL A 132 2.67 -12.77 -6.53
C VAL A 132 3.77 -12.54 -5.51
N GLY A 133 5.02 -12.86 -5.87
CA GLY A 133 6.20 -12.64 -5.03
C GLY A 133 6.13 -13.34 -3.67
N PHE A 134 6.73 -12.71 -2.68
CA PHE A 134 6.77 -13.19 -1.30
C PHE A 134 5.89 -12.35 -0.38
N LEU A 135 5.33 -12.96 0.67
CA LEU A 135 4.61 -12.23 1.71
C LEU A 135 5.53 -11.19 2.39
N GLY A 136 4.97 -9.98 2.61
CA GLY A 136 5.70 -8.86 3.19
C GLY A 136 6.60 -8.11 2.21
N HIS A 137 6.56 -8.43 0.91
CA HIS A 137 7.21 -7.64 -0.13
C HIS A 137 6.21 -6.65 -0.76
N ASP A 138 5.33 -6.12 0.05
CA ASP A 138 4.20 -5.28 -0.33
C ASP A 138 4.60 -3.80 -0.55
N LEU A 139 3.63 -2.92 -0.54
CA LEU A 139 3.80 -1.48 -0.69
C LEU A 139 3.92 -0.85 0.70
N HIS A 140 5.09 -0.29 1.04
CA HIS A 140 5.49 0.10 2.39
C HIS A 140 5.95 1.54 2.50
N GLY A 141 6.45 1.89 3.70
CA GLY A 141 7.40 2.97 3.95
C GLY A 141 6.89 4.38 3.70
N LEU A 142 5.61 4.66 3.92
CA LEU A 142 5.06 6.01 3.76
C LEU A 142 5.75 7.03 4.67
N ARG A 143 6.41 8.01 4.06
CA ARG A 143 7.01 9.17 4.74
C ARG A 143 6.80 10.43 3.92
N GLN A 144 6.61 11.55 4.60
CA GLN A 144 6.74 12.84 3.95
C GLN A 144 8.19 13.30 4.04
N GLY A 145 8.79 13.57 2.89
CA GLY A 145 10.14 14.10 2.79
C GLY A 145 10.23 15.59 3.15
N PRO A 146 11.45 16.10 3.32
CA PRO A 146 11.68 17.52 3.60
C PRO A 146 11.26 18.44 2.44
N ASP A 147 11.13 17.91 1.23
CA ASP A 147 10.59 18.57 0.04
C ASP A 147 9.04 18.61 0.02
N GLY A 148 8.37 18.04 1.03
CA GLY A 148 6.92 17.98 1.13
C GLY A 148 6.28 16.82 0.38
N ARG A 149 7.01 16.09 -0.45
CA ARG A 149 6.52 14.94 -1.22
C ARG A 149 6.30 13.71 -0.34
N ILE A 150 5.46 12.82 -0.80
CA ILE A 150 5.21 11.52 -0.16
C ILE A 150 6.12 10.49 -0.80
N TYR A 151 6.93 9.82 0.03
CA TYR A 151 7.82 8.73 -0.35
C TYR A 151 7.24 7.40 0.13
N PHE A 152 7.39 6.39 -0.69
CA PHE A 152 6.94 5.03 -0.39
C PHE A 152 7.73 4.02 -1.19
N SER A 153 7.70 2.76 -0.77
CA SER A 153 8.49 1.70 -1.36
C SER A 153 7.65 0.48 -1.71
N ILE A 154 8.14 -0.33 -2.64
CA ILE A 154 7.61 -1.67 -2.91
C ILE A 154 8.78 -2.65 -2.99
N GLY A 155 8.56 -3.87 -2.54
CA GLY A 155 9.47 -4.98 -2.74
C GLY A 155 9.46 -5.51 -4.20
N ASP A 156 10.09 -6.64 -4.40
CA ASP A 156 10.21 -7.30 -5.72
C ASP A 156 8.90 -7.89 -6.27
N ARG A 157 7.75 -7.56 -5.68
CA ARG A 157 6.43 -7.79 -6.28
C ARG A 157 6.15 -6.90 -7.49
N ALA A 158 7.08 -6.02 -7.82
CA ALA A 158 7.11 -5.21 -9.02
C ALA A 158 5.96 -4.18 -9.15
N ALA A 159 6.05 -3.34 -10.15
CA ALA A 159 5.02 -2.36 -10.45
C ALA A 159 4.94 -2.06 -11.96
N SER A 160 3.73 -1.75 -12.41
CA SER A 160 3.44 -1.22 -13.75
C SER A 160 2.37 -0.15 -13.63
N VAL A 161 2.80 1.07 -13.32
CA VAL A 161 1.93 2.19 -12.99
C VAL A 161 1.84 3.16 -14.16
N THR A 162 0.63 3.58 -14.50
CA THR A 162 0.41 4.74 -15.38
C THR A 162 0.16 5.96 -14.51
N THR A 163 1.03 6.96 -14.63
CA THR A 163 0.93 8.21 -13.87
C THR A 163 -0.23 9.09 -14.37
N LYS A 164 -0.63 10.10 -13.61
CA LYS A 164 -1.72 11.02 -13.98
C LYS A 164 -1.45 11.78 -15.29
N ASP A 165 -0.17 12.02 -15.62
CA ASP A 165 0.27 12.66 -16.86
C ASP A 165 0.52 11.66 -18.01
N GLY A 166 0.19 10.37 -17.81
CA GLY A 166 0.22 9.32 -18.84
C GLY A 166 1.58 8.63 -19.04
N ARG A 167 2.60 8.96 -18.24
CA ARG A 167 3.89 8.22 -18.27
C ARG A 167 3.68 6.81 -17.70
N LYS A 168 4.45 5.84 -18.21
CA LYS A 168 4.50 4.48 -17.64
C LYS A 168 5.76 4.31 -16.81
N LEU A 169 5.58 3.92 -15.57
CA LEU A 169 6.63 3.49 -14.65
C LEU A 169 6.53 1.98 -14.54
N HIS A 170 7.52 1.27 -15.08
CA HIS A 170 7.54 -0.18 -15.12
C HIS A 170 8.82 -0.70 -14.47
N THR A 171 8.68 -1.45 -13.38
CA THR A 171 9.78 -1.99 -12.58
C THR A 171 9.51 -3.46 -12.25
N PRO A 172 9.68 -4.38 -13.24
CA PRO A 172 9.21 -5.77 -13.10
C PRO A 172 10.11 -6.66 -12.24
N GLU A 173 11.33 -6.21 -11.87
CA GLU A 173 12.35 -7.10 -11.30
C GLU A 173 12.97 -6.59 -10.00
N TYR A 174 12.64 -5.37 -9.57
CA TYR A 174 13.34 -4.74 -8.45
C TYR A 174 12.37 -4.20 -7.41
N GLY A 175 12.82 -4.25 -6.14
CA GLY A 175 12.28 -3.37 -5.12
C GLY A 175 12.68 -1.92 -5.42
N THR A 176 11.75 -1.00 -5.20
CA THR A 176 11.85 0.40 -5.64
C THR A 176 11.34 1.36 -4.59
N ILE A 177 11.82 2.60 -4.66
CA ILE A 177 11.27 3.73 -3.93
C ILE A 177 10.66 4.68 -4.95
N TYR A 178 9.44 5.10 -4.69
CA TYR A 178 8.70 6.12 -5.43
C TYR A 178 8.52 7.37 -4.58
N ARG A 179 8.28 8.50 -5.24
CA ARG A 179 7.75 9.70 -4.59
C ARG A 179 6.73 10.40 -5.48
N CYS A 180 5.83 11.13 -4.86
CA CYS A 180 4.81 11.93 -5.55
C CYS A 180 4.43 13.16 -4.73
N GLU A 181 3.74 14.11 -5.34
CA GLU A 181 3.05 15.15 -4.60
C GLU A 181 1.96 14.54 -3.68
N PRO A 182 1.54 15.25 -2.61
CA PRO A 182 0.53 14.73 -1.68
C PRO A 182 -0.82 14.34 -2.32
N ASP A 183 -1.14 14.88 -3.48
CA ASP A 183 -2.32 14.52 -4.26
C ASP A 183 -2.08 13.37 -5.26
N GLY A 184 -0.88 12.81 -5.30
CA GLY A 184 -0.46 11.74 -6.20
C GLY A 184 -0.03 12.21 -7.59
N SER A 185 0.04 13.53 -7.86
CA SER A 185 0.65 14.05 -9.08
C SER A 185 2.17 13.92 -9.03
N ASP A 186 2.85 14.13 -10.16
CA ASP A 186 4.28 14.01 -10.31
C ASP A 186 4.89 12.73 -9.72
N LEU A 187 4.15 11.63 -9.83
CA LEU A 187 4.66 10.32 -9.42
C LEU A 187 5.89 9.96 -10.24
N GLU A 188 6.97 9.68 -9.55
CA GLU A 188 8.23 9.30 -10.17
C GLU A 188 8.95 8.17 -9.43
N LEU A 189 9.79 7.48 -10.16
CA LEU A 189 10.73 6.50 -9.64
C LEU A 189 11.91 7.24 -9.02
N TYR A 190 12.10 7.08 -7.71
CA TYR A 190 13.17 7.76 -6.98
C TYR A 190 14.43 6.91 -6.86
N HIS A 191 14.27 5.61 -6.55
CA HIS A 191 15.39 4.69 -6.42
C HIS A 191 14.99 3.26 -6.84
N ILE A 192 15.94 2.52 -7.42
CA ILE A 192 15.76 1.13 -7.88
C ILE A 192 16.91 0.23 -7.42
N GLY A 193 16.75 -1.08 -7.62
CA GLY A 193 17.80 -2.07 -7.34
C GLY A 193 17.78 -2.59 -5.92
N LEU A 194 16.71 -2.33 -5.18
CA LEU A 194 16.46 -2.90 -3.87
C LEU A 194 15.73 -4.24 -4.01
N ARG A 195 15.72 -5.04 -2.95
CA ARG A 195 14.91 -6.27 -2.90
C ARG A 195 13.57 -6.02 -2.20
N ASN A 196 13.60 -5.61 -0.96
CA ASN A 196 12.40 -5.40 -0.14
C ASN A 196 12.61 -4.24 0.84
N PRO A 197 12.60 -2.98 0.36
CA PRO A 197 12.66 -1.83 1.25
C PRO A 197 11.31 -1.69 1.97
N GLN A 198 11.30 -1.84 3.30
CA GLN A 198 10.07 -1.81 4.08
C GLN A 198 9.84 -0.48 4.77
N GLU A 199 10.90 0.21 5.19
CA GLU A 199 10.78 1.50 5.86
C GLU A 199 11.77 2.51 5.31
N LEU A 200 11.37 3.76 5.39
CA LEU A 200 12.12 4.93 4.96
C LEU A 200 12.26 5.91 6.13
N ALA A 201 13.38 6.56 6.22
CA ALA A 201 13.59 7.64 7.17
C ALA A 201 14.46 8.73 6.53
N PHE A 202 14.26 9.96 6.95
CA PHE A 202 15.12 11.09 6.60
C PHE A 202 15.88 11.53 7.85
N ASP A 203 17.16 11.86 7.68
CA ASP A 203 17.94 12.50 8.73
C ASP A 203 17.61 14.00 8.83
N ALA A 204 18.28 14.70 9.75
CA ALA A 204 18.08 16.14 9.97
C ALA A 204 18.52 17.02 8.77
N HIS A 205 19.23 16.43 7.82
CA HIS A 205 19.71 17.11 6.60
C HIS A 205 18.88 16.76 5.37
N GLY A 206 17.90 15.84 5.52
CA GLY A 206 17.02 15.41 4.44
C GLY A 206 17.60 14.30 3.54
N ASN A 207 18.62 13.59 4.04
CA ASN A 207 19.16 12.43 3.33
C ASN A 207 18.42 11.16 3.72
#